data_05ec4d84e11f690f73331c7cc18c8efb
#
_entry.id   05ec4d84e11f690f73331c7cc18c8efb
#
_cell.length_a   1.000
_cell.length_b   1.000
_cell.length_c   1.000
_cell.angle_alpha   90.00
_cell.angle_beta   90.00
_cell.angle_gamma   90.00
#
_symmetry.space_group_name_H-M   'P 1'
#
loop_
_entity.id
_entity.type
_entity.pdbx_description
1 polymer ?
#
loop_
_entity_poly.entity_id
_entity_poly.type
_entity_poly.pdbx_seq_one_letter_code
_entity_poly.pdbx_strand_id
1 'polypeptide(L)'
;MKKRWSILSAVLCVALLTGGCGTGSKNDAGTGKEQTFSHETREENEHQSNLDVLQPSAYGNVQGLNLEKGSSISIIGRGSSSAYWKAVQEGAKQAVADINTNLGYKGNDKVKLVYSAPETENDVDDQVNILDEELARYPVAVGIAA
;
A
#
# COMPACT_ATOMS: atom_id res chain seq x y z
N MET A 1 -2.90 42.63 28.18
CA MET A 1 -3.82 42.21 29.26
C MET A 1 -3.64 40.71 29.46
N LYS A 2 -3.26 40.37 30.69
CA LYS A 2 -2.96 39.02 31.16
C LYS A 2 -4.26 38.25 31.42
N LYS A 3 -4.32 36.95 31.05
CA LYS A 3 -5.08 35.98 31.85
C LYS A 3 -4.48 34.57 31.69
N ARG A 4 -3.76 34.23 32.73
CA ARG A 4 -3.29 32.88 33.06
C ARG A 4 -4.48 32.13 33.68
N TRP A 5 -4.69 30.87 33.30
CA TRP A 5 -5.43 29.94 34.14
C TRP A 5 -4.74 28.58 34.13
N SER A 6 -4.14 28.36 35.27
CA SER A 6 -3.68 27.07 35.76
C SER A 6 -4.84 26.43 36.51
N ILE A 7 -5.12 25.17 36.32
CA ILE A 7 -5.66 24.30 37.36
C ILE A 7 -5.11 22.90 37.15
N LEU A 8 -4.37 22.48 38.15
CA LEU A 8 -4.04 21.11 38.51
C LEU A 8 -5.28 20.27 38.73
N SER A 9 -5.24 19.00 38.41
CA SER A 9 -5.69 17.97 39.35
C SER A 9 -5.11 16.61 38.97
N ALA A 10 -4.34 16.10 39.88
CA ALA A 10 -3.85 14.75 39.98
C ALA A 10 -4.94 13.88 40.62
N VAL A 11 -5.16 12.68 40.14
CA VAL A 11 -5.60 11.54 40.95
C VAL A 11 -5.05 10.25 40.40
N LEU A 12 -4.21 9.71 41.14
CA LEU A 12 -3.67 8.42 41.42
C LEU A 12 -4.75 7.39 41.72
N CYS A 13 -4.75 6.23 41.04
CA CYS A 13 -5.30 5.00 41.58
C CYS A 13 -4.48 3.80 41.10
N VAL A 14 -3.69 3.32 42.03
CA VAL A 14 -3.05 2.00 42.05
C VAL A 14 -4.10 0.99 42.52
N ALA A 15 -4.26 -0.11 41.82
CA ALA A 15 -4.84 -1.33 42.36
C ALA A 15 -4.12 -2.56 41.79
N LEU A 16 -3.25 -3.08 42.65
CA LEU A 16 -2.72 -4.43 42.59
C LEU A 16 -3.84 -5.43 42.95
N LEU A 17 -4.00 -6.48 42.20
CA LEU A 17 -4.54 -7.73 42.71
C LEU A 17 -3.86 -8.92 42.03
N THR A 18 -3.17 -9.60 42.86
CA THR A 18 -2.51 -10.89 42.70
C THR A 18 -3.53 -12.05 42.69
N GLY A 19 -3.18 -13.12 42.00
CA GLY A 19 -3.47 -14.46 42.48
C GLY A 19 -4.51 -15.23 41.73
N GLY A 20 -4.14 -16.44 41.37
CA GLY A 20 -5.09 -17.52 41.19
C GLY A 20 -4.71 -18.55 40.13
N CYS A 21 -3.81 -19.47 40.50
CA CYS A 21 -3.74 -20.81 39.88
C CYS A 21 -5.02 -21.58 40.20
N GLY A 22 -5.60 -22.21 39.19
CA GLY A 22 -6.75 -23.11 39.40
C GLY A 22 -6.91 -24.07 38.23
N THR A 23 -6.48 -25.29 38.43
CA THR A 23 -6.76 -26.48 37.60
C THR A 23 -8.23 -26.87 37.66
N GLY A 24 -8.83 -27.27 36.52
CA GLY A 24 -10.07 -28.04 36.56
C GLY A 24 -10.98 -27.95 35.33
N SER A 25 -10.82 -28.92 34.44
CA SER A 25 -11.84 -29.72 33.75
C SER A 25 -13.12 -29.13 33.15
N LYS A 26 -13.23 -29.34 31.82
CA LYS A 26 -14.43 -29.74 31.01
C LYS A 26 -15.68 -28.83 30.95
N ASN A 27 -15.99 -28.41 29.79
CA ASN A 27 -17.09 -28.66 28.86
C ASN A 27 -17.60 -27.41 28.17
N ASP A 28 -17.61 -27.56 26.84
CA ASP A 28 -18.57 -27.08 25.82
C ASP A 28 -19.09 -25.64 25.76
N ALA A 29 -19.01 -25.23 24.51
CA ALA A 29 -19.87 -24.35 23.71
C ALA A 29 -19.20 -23.08 23.23
N GLY A 30 -18.85 -23.13 21.94
CA GLY A 30 -18.91 -22.09 20.92
C GLY A 30 -18.69 -20.62 21.30
N THR A 31 -17.55 -20.10 20.94
CA THR A 31 -17.50 -18.66 20.61
C THR A 31 -16.19 -18.35 19.87
N GLY A 32 -16.32 -17.52 18.87
CA GLY A 32 -15.37 -17.01 17.91
C GLY A 32 -13.89 -17.06 18.28
N LYS A 33 -13.13 -17.72 17.43
CA LYS A 33 -11.68 -17.66 17.48
C LYS A 33 -11.24 -16.27 17.03
N GLU A 34 -10.87 -15.45 17.97
CA GLU A 34 -9.98 -14.32 17.77
C GLU A 34 -8.66 -14.90 17.24
N GLN A 35 -8.40 -14.72 15.96
CA GLN A 35 -7.11 -15.06 15.36
C GLN A 35 -6.10 -14.03 15.86
N THR A 36 -5.46 -14.33 16.97
CA THR A 36 -4.19 -13.73 17.33
C THR A 36 -3.19 -14.14 16.26
N PHE A 37 -2.81 -13.19 15.40
CA PHE A 37 -1.63 -13.37 14.56
C PHE A 37 -0.41 -13.40 15.49
N SER A 38 -0.04 -14.60 15.94
CA SER A 38 1.27 -14.82 16.48
C SER A 38 2.26 -14.58 15.33
N HIS A 39 3.24 -13.75 15.56
CA HIS A 39 4.48 -13.73 14.77
C HIS A 39 5.12 -15.11 14.95
N GLU A 40 4.65 -16.10 14.21
CA GLU A 40 5.40 -17.32 14.01
C GLU A 40 6.69 -16.93 13.29
N THR A 41 7.80 -17.31 13.88
CA THR A 41 9.10 -17.34 13.25
C THR A 41 8.90 -17.86 11.83
N ARG A 42 9.11 -16.95 10.88
CA ARG A 42 8.97 -17.18 9.44
C ARG A 42 9.71 -18.45 9.10
N GLU A 43 9.00 -19.55 8.93
CA GLU A 43 9.58 -20.74 8.32
C GLU A 43 10.15 -20.28 6.99
N GLU A 44 11.41 -20.61 6.74
CA GLU A 44 12.10 -20.27 5.51
C GLU A 44 11.26 -20.88 4.38
N ASN A 45 10.47 -20.04 3.72
CA ASN A 45 9.57 -20.46 2.67
C ASN A 45 10.46 -21.05 1.55
N GLU A 46 10.14 -22.23 1.04
CA GLU A 46 10.86 -22.85 -0.08
C GLU A 46 11.00 -21.94 -1.29
N HIS A 47 10.18 -20.89 -1.36
CA HIS A 47 10.22 -19.86 -2.40
C HIS A 47 11.08 -18.64 -2.02
N GLN A 48 11.66 -18.59 -0.82
CA GLN A 48 12.46 -17.44 -0.37
C GLN A 48 13.65 -17.19 -1.29
N SER A 49 14.32 -18.25 -1.74
CA SER A 49 15.44 -18.15 -2.70
C SER A 49 15.02 -17.51 -4.03
N ASN A 50 13.80 -17.75 -4.48
CA ASN A 50 13.26 -17.12 -5.68
C ASN A 50 12.94 -15.64 -5.45
N LEU A 51 12.48 -15.28 -4.23
CA LEU A 51 12.25 -13.90 -3.84
C LEU A 51 13.56 -13.12 -3.68
N ASP A 52 14.63 -13.78 -3.22
CA ASP A 52 15.94 -13.16 -3.04
C ASP A 52 16.61 -12.83 -4.39
N VAL A 53 16.25 -13.54 -5.46
CA VAL A 53 16.66 -13.20 -6.85
C VAL A 53 15.99 -11.91 -7.32
N LEU A 54 14.78 -11.61 -6.81
CA LEU A 54 14.13 -10.34 -7.06
C LEU A 54 14.87 -9.28 -6.24
N GLN A 55 15.73 -8.52 -6.88
CA GLN A 55 16.44 -7.42 -6.22
C GLN A 55 15.51 -6.20 -6.12
N PRO A 56 14.76 -6.01 -5.01
CA PRO A 56 13.79 -4.90 -4.89
C PRO A 56 14.44 -3.53 -5.11
N SER A 57 15.72 -3.39 -4.73
CA SER A 57 16.51 -2.18 -4.97
C SER A 57 16.72 -1.87 -6.46
N ALA A 58 16.76 -2.89 -7.32
CA ALA A 58 16.88 -2.70 -8.77
C ALA A 58 15.56 -2.17 -9.37
N TYR A 59 14.43 -2.66 -8.88
CA TYR A 59 13.11 -2.20 -9.36
C TYR A 59 12.72 -0.82 -8.82
N GLY A 60 13.22 -0.43 -7.64
CA GLY A 60 13.04 0.91 -7.09
C GLY A 60 14.06 1.93 -7.58
N ASN A 61 15.00 1.55 -8.46
CA ASN A 61 16.03 2.46 -8.94
C ASN A 61 15.47 3.37 -10.03
N VAL A 62 15.33 4.65 -9.72
CA VAL A 62 14.88 5.69 -10.64
C VAL A 62 16.04 6.53 -11.23
N GLN A 63 17.29 6.12 -10.97
CA GLN A 63 18.47 6.82 -11.48
C GLN A 63 18.61 6.63 -12.98
N GLY A 64 19.02 7.67 -13.68
CA GLY A 64 19.23 7.64 -15.12
C GLY A 64 17.98 7.69 -15.98
N LEU A 65 16.79 7.80 -15.37
CA LEU A 65 15.57 8.07 -16.13
C LEU A 65 15.62 9.49 -16.70
N ASN A 66 15.27 9.61 -17.98
CA ASN A 66 15.14 10.89 -18.67
C ASN A 66 13.73 10.96 -19.26
N LEU A 67 12.82 11.59 -18.53
CA LEU A 67 11.44 11.79 -18.93
C LEU A 67 11.19 13.26 -19.20
N GLU A 68 10.36 13.55 -20.21
CA GLU A 68 9.98 14.92 -20.50
C GLU A 68 9.09 15.50 -19.40
N LYS A 69 9.23 16.80 -19.18
CA LYS A 69 8.41 17.56 -18.24
C LYS A 69 6.93 17.48 -18.60
N GLY A 70 6.10 17.24 -17.60
CA GLY A 70 4.65 17.15 -17.76
C GLY A 70 4.15 15.89 -18.46
N SER A 71 5.04 14.97 -18.82
CA SER A 71 4.67 13.67 -19.39
C SER A 71 3.80 12.85 -18.43
N SER A 72 3.17 11.79 -18.93
CA SER A 72 2.32 10.90 -18.14
C SER A 72 2.74 9.45 -18.28
N ILE A 73 2.55 8.70 -17.19
CA ILE A 73 2.66 7.25 -17.14
C ILE A 73 1.25 6.72 -16.84
N SER A 74 0.75 5.80 -17.65
CA SER A 74 -0.54 5.15 -17.43
C SER A 74 -0.36 3.75 -16.88
N ILE A 75 -1.08 3.44 -15.80
CA ILE A 75 -1.16 2.11 -15.20
C ILE A 75 -2.60 1.65 -15.27
N ILE A 76 -2.82 0.51 -15.90
CA ILE A 76 -4.14 -0.09 -16.09
C ILE A 76 -4.21 -1.35 -15.25
N GLY A 77 -4.99 -1.28 -14.16
CA GLY A 77 -5.26 -2.42 -13.28
C GLY A 77 -6.37 -3.30 -13.82
N ARG A 78 -6.62 -4.42 -13.13
CA ARG A 78 -7.80 -5.28 -13.37
C ARG A 78 -8.98 -4.91 -12.47
N GLY A 79 -8.79 -3.94 -11.59
CA GLY A 79 -9.78 -3.41 -10.67
C GLY A 79 -9.23 -2.23 -9.88
N SER A 80 -10.10 -1.58 -9.12
CA SER A 80 -9.74 -0.39 -8.31
C SER A 80 -10.20 -0.49 -6.86
N SER A 81 -11.12 -1.42 -6.54
CA SER A 81 -11.83 -1.44 -5.26
C SER A 81 -11.21 -2.34 -4.19
N SER A 82 -10.57 -3.45 -4.58
CA SER A 82 -9.97 -4.39 -3.64
C SER A 82 -8.74 -3.80 -2.93
N ALA A 83 -8.41 -4.34 -1.77
CA ALA A 83 -7.21 -3.94 -1.01
C ALA A 83 -5.92 -4.12 -1.82
N TYR A 84 -5.86 -5.18 -2.65
CA TYR A 84 -4.74 -5.44 -3.52
C TYR A 84 -4.54 -4.32 -4.54
N TRP A 85 -5.59 -3.97 -5.31
CA TRP A 85 -5.48 -2.93 -6.33
C TRP A 85 -5.24 -1.54 -5.75
N LYS A 86 -5.76 -1.25 -4.56
CA LYS A 86 -5.43 -0.03 -3.83
C LYS A 86 -3.95 0.02 -3.47
N ALA A 87 -3.36 -1.09 -3.02
CA ALA A 87 -1.93 -1.17 -2.73
C ALA A 87 -1.07 -0.99 -3.99
N VAL A 88 -1.48 -1.58 -5.13
CA VAL A 88 -0.82 -1.38 -6.43
C VAL A 88 -0.85 0.10 -6.83
N GLN A 89 -2.01 0.77 -6.70
CA GLN A 89 -2.16 2.18 -7.01
C GLN A 89 -1.26 3.05 -6.13
N GLU A 90 -1.21 2.79 -4.82
CA GLU A 90 -0.34 3.54 -3.90
C GLU A 90 1.14 3.31 -4.22
N GLY A 91 1.55 2.09 -4.55
CA GLY A 91 2.92 1.80 -5.01
C GLY A 91 3.28 2.57 -6.28
N ALA A 92 2.37 2.63 -7.26
CA ALA A 92 2.56 3.41 -8.48
C ALA A 92 2.67 4.92 -8.20
N LYS A 93 1.86 5.46 -7.28
CA LYS A 93 1.96 6.86 -6.85
C LYS A 93 3.31 7.18 -6.23
N GLN A 94 3.80 6.28 -5.36
CA GLN A 94 5.11 6.44 -4.73
C GLN A 94 6.22 6.41 -5.77
N ALA A 95 6.19 5.45 -6.70
CA ALA A 95 7.19 5.36 -7.77
C ALA A 95 7.26 6.64 -8.61
N VAL A 96 6.12 7.22 -9.01
CA VAL A 96 6.11 8.48 -9.76
C VAL A 96 6.56 9.66 -8.90
N ALA A 97 6.30 9.65 -7.60
CA ALA A 97 6.82 10.67 -6.68
C ALA A 97 8.35 10.60 -6.58
N ASP A 98 8.93 9.41 -6.53
CA ASP A 98 10.37 9.19 -6.50
C ASP A 98 11.02 9.62 -7.82
N ILE A 99 10.40 9.32 -8.97
CA ILE A 99 10.81 9.80 -10.28
C ILE A 99 10.86 11.33 -10.30
N ASN A 100 9.79 11.98 -9.88
CA ASN A 100 9.73 13.45 -9.84
C ASN A 100 10.78 14.08 -8.92
N THR A 101 11.04 13.41 -7.79
CA THR A 101 12.07 13.83 -6.84
C THR A 101 13.47 13.72 -7.48
N ASN A 102 13.75 12.58 -8.12
CA ASN A 102 15.04 12.34 -8.79
C ASN A 102 15.27 13.31 -9.96
N LEU A 103 14.23 13.62 -10.74
CA LEU A 103 14.31 14.56 -11.85
C LEU A 103 14.25 16.04 -11.40
N GLY A 104 13.93 16.31 -10.15
CA GLY A 104 13.77 17.67 -9.61
C GLY A 104 12.52 18.39 -10.13
N TYR A 105 11.51 17.66 -10.64
CA TYR A 105 10.32 18.23 -11.24
C TYR A 105 9.30 18.69 -10.19
N LYS A 106 8.73 19.88 -10.41
CA LYS A 106 7.77 20.53 -9.51
C LYS A 106 6.60 21.13 -10.28
N GLY A 107 5.47 21.28 -9.62
CA GLY A 107 4.29 21.93 -10.20
C GLY A 107 3.85 21.24 -11.49
N ASN A 108 3.73 22.00 -12.57
CA ASN A 108 3.28 21.50 -13.87
C ASN A 108 4.33 20.68 -14.63
N ASP A 109 5.60 20.75 -14.21
CA ASP A 109 6.69 19.97 -14.81
C ASP A 109 6.67 18.51 -14.38
N LYS A 110 5.93 18.17 -13.32
CA LYS A 110 5.86 16.80 -12.81
C LYS A 110 5.37 15.81 -13.85
N VAL A 111 6.02 14.65 -13.90
CA VAL A 111 5.47 13.45 -14.51
C VAL A 111 4.19 13.08 -13.76
N LYS A 112 3.13 12.76 -14.49
CA LYS A 112 1.81 12.45 -13.96
C LYS A 112 1.58 10.94 -13.97
N LEU A 113 0.93 10.43 -12.95
CA LEU A 113 0.39 9.09 -12.95
C LEU A 113 -1.09 9.15 -13.34
N VAL A 114 -1.48 8.35 -14.32
CA VAL A 114 -2.87 7.99 -14.57
C VAL A 114 -3.06 6.54 -14.15
N TYR A 115 -3.99 6.27 -13.26
CA TYR A 115 -4.38 4.92 -12.88
C TYR A 115 -5.83 4.70 -13.29
N SER A 116 -6.04 3.74 -14.16
CA SER A 116 -7.35 3.38 -14.68
C SER A 116 -7.61 1.89 -14.46
N ALA A 117 -8.85 1.49 -14.29
CA ALA A 117 -9.22 0.09 -14.13
C ALA A 117 -10.72 -0.08 -14.43
N PRO A 118 -11.16 -1.28 -14.85
CA PRO A 118 -12.56 -1.60 -15.00
C PRO A 118 -13.36 -1.40 -13.71
N GLU A 119 -14.63 -1.03 -13.83
CA GLU A 119 -15.55 -0.96 -12.69
C GLU A 119 -15.78 -2.35 -12.08
N THR A 120 -15.97 -3.35 -12.96
CA THR A 120 -16.05 -4.74 -12.56
C THR A 120 -14.67 -5.37 -12.66
N GLU A 121 -14.17 -5.88 -11.55
CA GLU A 121 -12.84 -6.50 -11.51
C GLU A 121 -12.78 -7.68 -12.50
N ASN A 122 -11.70 -7.70 -13.30
CA ASN A 122 -11.45 -8.69 -14.36
C ASN A 122 -12.34 -8.58 -15.60
N ASP A 123 -12.98 -7.46 -15.83
CA ASP A 123 -13.65 -7.19 -17.12
C ASP A 123 -12.58 -6.86 -18.19
N VAL A 124 -12.33 -7.84 -19.05
CA VAL A 124 -11.28 -7.72 -20.08
C VAL A 124 -11.69 -6.76 -21.18
N ASP A 125 -12.96 -6.76 -21.57
CA ASP A 125 -13.44 -5.89 -22.65
C ASP A 125 -13.35 -4.42 -22.25
N ASP A 126 -13.73 -4.10 -20.99
CA ASP A 126 -13.57 -2.76 -20.45
C ASP A 126 -12.10 -2.39 -20.29
N GLN A 127 -11.24 -3.34 -19.88
CA GLN A 127 -9.80 -3.10 -19.78
C GLN A 127 -9.17 -2.78 -21.14
N VAL A 128 -9.60 -3.42 -22.22
CA VAL A 128 -9.15 -3.11 -23.59
C VAL A 128 -9.60 -1.71 -24.03
N ASN A 129 -10.86 -1.35 -23.76
CA ASN A 129 -11.35 -0.01 -24.04
C ASN A 129 -10.54 1.08 -23.30
N ILE A 130 -10.25 0.83 -22.01
CA ILE A 130 -9.40 1.71 -21.21
C ILE A 130 -7.99 1.83 -21.81
N LEU A 131 -7.41 0.73 -22.30
CA LEU A 131 -6.09 0.76 -22.94
C LEU A 131 -6.11 1.66 -24.18
N ASP A 132 -7.12 1.54 -25.02
CA ASP A 132 -7.24 2.38 -26.22
C ASP A 132 -7.38 3.87 -25.86
N GLU A 133 -8.16 4.19 -24.84
CA GLU A 133 -8.30 5.56 -24.35
C GLU A 133 -6.98 6.12 -23.79
N GLU A 134 -6.25 5.32 -23.03
CA GLU A 134 -4.97 5.75 -22.44
C GLU A 134 -3.90 5.92 -23.52
N LEU A 135 -3.83 5.03 -24.51
CA LEU A 135 -2.91 5.18 -25.64
C LEU A 135 -3.16 6.46 -26.46
N ALA A 136 -4.42 6.86 -26.62
CA ALA A 136 -4.79 8.08 -27.31
C ALA A 136 -4.29 9.37 -26.62
N ARG A 137 -3.88 9.28 -25.35
CA ARG A 137 -3.27 10.38 -24.56
C ARG A 137 -1.76 10.48 -24.70
N TYR A 138 -1.15 9.59 -25.46
CA TYR A 138 0.29 9.50 -25.69
C TYR A 138 1.15 9.48 -24.42
N PRO A 139 0.90 8.56 -23.48
CA PRO A 139 1.75 8.41 -22.31
C PRO A 139 3.16 7.95 -22.70
N VAL A 140 4.16 8.31 -21.91
CA VAL A 140 5.55 7.87 -22.15
C VAL A 140 5.76 6.40 -21.81
N ALA A 141 4.88 5.82 -20.99
CA ALA A 141 4.86 4.42 -20.65
C ALA A 141 3.44 3.99 -20.28
N VAL A 142 3.12 2.73 -20.60
CA VAL A 142 1.88 2.06 -20.18
C VAL A 142 2.25 0.76 -19.47
N GLY A 143 1.75 0.58 -18.25
CA GLY A 143 1.76 -0.69 -17.54
C GLY A 143 0.35 -1.25 -17.52
N ILE A 144 0.17 -2.50 -17.91
CA ILE A 144 -1.13 -3.17 -17.88
C ILE A 144 -1.02 -4.50 -17.11
N ALA A 145 -1.98 -4.74 -16.24
CA ALA A 145 -2.10 -6.00 -15.53
C ALA A 145 -2.88 -7.01 -16.42
N ALA A 146 -2.26 -8.16 -16.68
CA ALA A 146 -2.81 -9.24 -17.49
C ALA A 146 -3.24 -10.43 -16.63
#